data_8dd306cf05d66dd78580c5e145ba7be9
#
_entry.id   8dd306cf05d66dd78580c5e145ba7be9
#
_cell.length_a   1.000
_cell.length_b   1.000
_cell.length_c   1.000
_cell.angle_alpha   90.00
_cell.angle_beta   90.00
_cell.angle_gamma   90.00
#
_symmetry.space_group_name_H-M   'P 1'
#
loop_
_entity.id
_entity.type
_entity.pdbx_description
1 polymer ?
#
loop_
_entity_poly.entity_id
_entity_poly.type
_entity_poly.pdbx_seq_one_letter_code
_entity_poly.pdbx_strand_id
1 'polypeptide(L)'
;MKLDTQFTGGVILRYTYTGKADTGQIQKEVEDIVDRSVSVQTSENSATGEKSLVITLSGKKGLTPEQQKEILNTINQENKNQFETSETSAVEPYIGAKALKNSAIAIVLSFLFIVVYIRLRFAALGGLASGVTAVIALVHDILIVLFIFGIFRIPVNDAFVAVTLTIIGYSINDTIVLYDRIREHRSNMKKKSTLAELVDIGTTETLQRSINTAFTVVLCAFIIFVVSVVYRMESITNFSLPLLAGSFQDATRPFALPVLCGYGGKSIEKKFRKERQAKKENERK
;
A
#
# COMPACT_ATOMS: atom_id res chain seq x y z
N MET A 1 10.60 2.88 10.54
CA MET A 1 9.88 3.54 9.44
C MET A 1 9.83 5.03 9.70
N LYS A 2 10.15 5.86 8.70
CA LYS A 2 10.01 7.31 8.81
C LYS A 2 8.75 7.72 8.06
N LEU A 3 7.91 8.56 8.67
CA LEU A 3 6.80 9.22 7.98
C LEU A 3 7.39 10.34 7.12
N ASP A 4 6.84 10.52 5.92
CA ASP A 4 7.21 11.63 5.04
C ASP A 4 6.74 12.98 5.60
N THR A 5 7.36 14.06 5.15
CA THR A 5 6.93 15.43 5.43
C THR A 5 5.50 15.72 5.01
N GLN A 6 4.98 15.00 4.02
CA GLN A 6 3.57 15.07 3.63
C GLN A 6 2.63 14.74 4.79
N PHE A 7 3.03 13.85 5.72
CA PHE A 7 2.21 13.44 6.87
C PHE A 7 2.64 14.08 8.20
N THR A 8 3.93 14.40 8.34
CA THR A 8 4.45 15.03 9.56
C THR A 8 4.42 16.55 9.52
N GLY A 9 4.28 17.12 8.34
CA GLY A 9 4.57 18.52 8.07
C GLY A 9 6.07 18.76 7.94
N GLY A 10 6.43 19.84 7.32
CA GLY A 10 7.83 20.22 7.11
C GLY A 10 8.00 21.15 5.93
N VAL A 11 9.24 21.36 5.55
CA VAL A 11 9.60 22.20 4.42
C VAL A 11 10.45 21.38 3.45
N ILE A 12 10.14 21.48 2.17
CA ILE A 12 10.94 20.93 1.08
C ILE A 12 11.53 22.10 0.32
N LEU A 13 12.85 22.16 0.29
CA LEU A 13 13.60 23.11 -0.51
C LEU A 13 14.20 22.38 -1.70
N ARG A 14 13.98 22.90 -2.89
CA ARG A 14 14.57 22.37 -4.11
C ARG A 14 15.50 23.42 -4.71
N TYR A 15 16.75 23.03 -4.90
CA TYR A 15 17.78 23.86 -5.53
C TYR A 15 18.25 23.20 -6.82
N THR A 16 18.35 23.94 -7.90
CA THR A 16 19.08 23.51 -9.10
C THR A 16 20.57 23.79 -8.92
N TYR A 17 21.41 22.88 -9.41
CA TYR A 17 22.87 23.05 -9.28
C TYR A 17 23.60 22.42 -10.47
N THR A 18 24.84 22.89 -10.69
CA THR A 18 25.76 22.36 -11.68
C THR A 18 26.96 21.74 -10.99
N GLY A 19 27.36 20.53 -11.40
CA GLY A 19 28.51 19.84 -10.82
C GLY A 19 28.15 18.60 -9.99
N LYS A 20 28.90 18.36 -8.91
CA LYS A 20 28.67 17.25 -7.95
C LYS A 20 28.34 17.86 -6.59
N ALA A 21 27.31 17.37 -5.94
CA ALA A 21 26.92 17.75 -4.59
C ALA A 21 27.19 16.59 -3.62
N ASP A 22 27.87 16.87 -2.50
CA ASP A 22 28.03 15.90 -1.42
C ASP A 22 26.83 16.00 -0.47
N THR A 23 25.89 15.09 -0.63
CA THR A 23 24.66 15.06 0.16
C THR A 23 24.91 14.86 1.66
N GLY A 24 26.00 14.15 2.02
CA GLY A 24 26.31 13.87 3.43
C GLY A 24 26.85 15.09 4.16
N GLN A 25 27.68 15.90 3.49
CA GLN A 25 28.20 17.15 4.02
C GLN A 25 27.08 18.18 4.12
N ILE A 26 26.33 18.40 3.04
CA ILE A 26 25.20 19.35 3.00
C ILE A 26 24.15 19.01 4.08
N GLN A 27 23.88 17.74 4.32
CA GLN A 27 22.94 17.33 5.36
C GLN A 27 23.37 17.82 6.74
N LYS A 28 24.64 17.64 7.10
CA LYS A 28 25.17 18.08 8.40
C LYS A 28 25.12 19.60 8.55
N GLU A 29 25.57 20.33 7.52
CA GLU A 29 25.56 21.78 7.50
C GLU A 29 24.17 22.37 7.70
N VAL A 30 23.16 21.78 7.04
CA VAL A 30 21.77 22.21 7.19
C VAL A 30 21.19 21.79 8.54
N GLU A 31 21.53 20.61 9.05
CA GLU A 31 21.11 20.16 10.39
C GLU A 31 21.61 21.10 11.48
N ASP A 32 22.85 21.59 11.37
CA ASP A 32 23.44 22.54 12.32
C ASP A 32 22.72 23.90 12.31
N ILE A 33 22.23 24.36 11.14
CA ILE A 33 21.52 25.65 11.01
C ILE A 33 20.10 25.55 11.60
N VAL A 34 19.41 24.43 11.36
CA VAL A 34 17.97 24.34 11.66
C VAL A 34 17.66 23.57 12.95
N ASP A 35 18.67 22.95 13.57
CA ASP A 35 18.54 22.08 14.78
C ASP A 35 17.41 21.03 14.65
N ARG A 36 17.34 20.38 13.48
CA ARG A 36 16.32 19.39 13.14
C ARG A 36 16.88 18.32 12.22
N SER A 37 16.22 17.17 12.18
CA SER A 37 16.54 16.11 11.22
C SER A 37 16.24 16.58 9.79
N VAL A 38 17.24 16.47 8.95
CA VAL A 38 17.22 16.85 7.53
C VAL A 38 17.49 15.62 6.69
N SER A 39 16.85 15.52 5.56
CA SER A 39 17.14 14.52 4.52
C SER A 39 17.54 15.26 3.26
N VAL A 40 18.70 14.92 2.71
CA VAL A 40 19.22 15.53 1.48
C VAL A 40 19.31 14.45 0.41
N GLN A 41 18.71 14.73 -0.74
CA GLN A 41 18.71 13.84 -1.89
C GLN A 41 19.06 14.62 -3.15
N THR A 42 19.70 13.96 -4.11
CA THR A 42 19.95 14.52 -5.44
C THR A 42 19.03 13.85 -6.44
N SER A 43 18.42 14.64 -7.31
CA SER A 43 17.61 14.18 -8.43
C SER A 43 18.15 14.79 -9.71
N GLU A 44 18.09 14.05 -10.81
CA GLU A 44 18.50 14.51 -12.14
C GLU A 44 17.32 14.34 -13.10
N ASN A 45 16.92 15.42 -13.73
CA ASN A 45 15.86 15.38 -14.74
C ASN A 45 16.42 14.78 -16.03
N SER A 46 16.00 13.59 -16.39
CA SER A 46 16.49 12.87 -17.57
C SER A 46 16.16 13.55 -18.91
N ALA A 47 15.17 14.46 -18.94
CA ALA A 47 14.76 15.15 -20.16
C ALA A 47 15.59 16.42 -20.39
N THR A 48 15.93 17.17 -19.32
CA THR A 48 16.66 18.45 -19.40
C THR A 48 18.12 18.32 -18.98
N GLY A 49 18.50 17.22 -18.31
CA GLY A 49 19.82 17.05 -17.71
C GLY A 49 20.06 17.92 -16.46
N GLU A 50 19.04 18.64 -16.00
CA GLU A 50 19.13 19.49 -14.82
C GLU A 50 19.26 18.67 -13.55
N LYS A 51 20.25 18.99 -12.74
CA LYS A 51 20.44 18.38 -11.42
C LYS A 51 19.75 19.22 -10.37
N SER A 52 18.98 18.56 -9.52
CA SER A 52 18.28 19.19 -8.41
C SER A 52 18.71 18.56 -7.09
N LEU A 53 18.96 19.41 -6.10
CA LEU A 53 19.16 19.04 -4.71
C LEU A 53 17.83 19.24 -3.97
N VAL A 54 17.31 18.20 -3.36
CA VAL A 54 16.08 18.24 -2.58
C VAL A 54 16.43 18.11 -1.11
N ILE A 55 16.19 19.15 -0.34
CA ILE A 55 16.39 19.21 1.10
C ILE A 55 15.02 19.13 1.77
N THR A 56 14.81 18.11 2.54
CA THR A 56 13.56 17.85 3.25
C THR A 56 13.77 18.02 4.75
N LEU A 57 13.11 19.00 5.33
CA LEU A 57 13.16 19.31 6.75
C LEU A 57 11.87 18.83 7.43
N SER A 58 11.99 17.89 8.35
CA SER A 58 10.86 17.39 9.13
C SER A 58 10.58 18.30 10.33
N GLY A 59 9.31 18.58 10.62
CA GLY A 59 8.94 19.28 11.84
C GLY A 59 7.81 20.30 11.71
N LYS A 60 7.35 20.81 12.85
CA LYS A 60 6.15 21.64 12.94
C LYS A 60 6.35 23.12 12.63
N LYS A 61 7.59 23.60 12.51
CA LYS A 61 7.87 25.00 12.24
C LYS A 61 8.29 25.18 10.78
N GLY A 62 7.69 26.12 10.08
CA GLY A 62 8.18 26.58 8.79
C GLY A 62 9.62 27.13 8.88
N LEU A 63 10.24 27.39 7.76
CA LEU A 63 11.48 28.16 7.68
C LEU A 63 11.15 29.63 7.50
N THR A 64 11.87 30.48 8.23
CA THR A 64 11.81 31.90 7.95
C THR A 64 12.58 32.24 6.66
N PRO A 65 12.27 33.36 5.98
CA PRO A 65 13.00 33.77 4.79
C PRO A 65 14.50 33.97 5.05
N GLU A 66 14.84 34.37 6.28
CA GLU A 66 16.25 34.56 6.72
C GLU A 66 16.95 33.20 6.77
N GLN A 67 16.34 32.18 7.38
CA GLN A 67 16.89 30.81 7.44
C GLN A 67 17.06 30.21 6.05
N GLN A 68 16.12 30.45 5.14
CA GLN A 68 16.25 29.96 3.75
C GLN A 68 17.45 30.58 3.03
N LYS A 69 17.68 31.89 3.23
CA LYS A 69 18.85 32.57 2.68
C LYS A 69 20.14 32.08 3.32
N GLU A 70 20.15 31.84 4.63
CA GLU A 70 21.29 31.31 5.35
C GLU A 70 21.69 29.93 4.84
N ILE A 71 20.72 29.01 4.68
CA ILE A 71 20.92 27.68 4.09
C ILE A 71 21.55 27.82 2.69
N LEU A 72 20.96 28.64 1.82
CA LEU A 72 21.44 28.82 0.45
C LEU A 72 22.88 29.38 0.43
N ASN A 73 23.17 30.37 1.27
CA ASN A 73 24.50 30.96 1.36
C ASN A 73 25.56 29.97 1.86
N THR A 74 25.23 29.19 2.89
CA THR A 74 26.15 28.19 3.46
C THR A 74 26.47 27.11 2.42
N ILE A 75 25.46 26.56 1.75
CA ILE A 75 25.65 25.55 0.71
C ILE A 75 26.49 26.08 -0.45
N ASN A 76 26.29 27.32 -0.86
CA ASN A 76 27.06 27.95 -1.95
C ASN A 76 28.52 28.26 -1.55
N GLN A 77 28.76 28.61 -0.30
CA GLN A 77 30.12 28.96 0.18
C GLN A 77 31.02 27.73 0.29
N GLU A 78 30.48 26.61 0.77
CA GLU A 78 31.27 25.40 1.05
C GLU A 78 31.40 24.45 -0.14
N ASN A 79 30.45 24.43 -1.04
CA ASN A 79 30.41 23.40 -2.10
C ASN A 79 30.94 23.84 -3.47
N LYS A 80 31.43 25.07 -3.64
CA LYS A 80 31.94 25.64 -4.93
C LYS A 80 30.96 25.49 -6.12
N ASN A 81 29.75 25.11 -5.87
CA ASN A 81 28.67 24.94 -6.85
C ASN A 81 27.75 26.16 -6.75
N GLN A 82 27.15 26.54 -7.87
CA GLN A 82 26.11 27.57 -7.85
C GLN A 82 24.77 26.84 -7.65
N PHE A 83 24.21 26.98 -6.46
CA PHE A 83 22.87 26.53 -6.15
C PHE A 83 21.88 27.69 -6.31
N GLU A 84 20.86 27.48 -7.11
CA GLU A 84 19.78 28.43 -7.29
C GLU A 84 18.46 27.84 -6.75
N THR A 85 17.69 28.66 -6.04
CA THR A 85 16.38 28.19 -5.52
C THR A 85 15.42 27.99 -6.70
N SER A 86 15.03 26.73 -6.93
CA SER A 86 14.05 26.37 -7.94
C SER A 86 12.64 26.41 -7.38
N GLU A 87 12.46 25.84 -6.19
CA GLU A 87 11.13 25.72 -5.58
C GLU A 87 11.25 25.59 -4.06
N THR A 88 10.34 26.25 -3.35
CA THR A 88 10.16 26.06 -1.91
C THR A 88 8.72 25.66 -1.65
N SER A 89 8.53 24.45 -1.13
CA SER A 89 7.21 23.95 -0.74
C SER A 89 7.18 23.69 0.77
N ALA A 90 6.25 24.33 1.45
CA ALA A 90 6.03 24.11 2.88
C ALA A 90 4.70 23.40 3.09
N VAL A 91 4.73 22.27 3.79
CA VAL A 91 3.53 21.54 4.20
C VAL A 91 3.28 21.84 5.67
N GLU A 92 2.18 22.53 5.96
CA GLU A 92 1.78 22.77 7.34
C GLU A 92 1.51 21.44 8.07
N PRO A 93 1.96 21.29 9.32
CA PRO A 93 1.76 20.07 10.10
C PRO A 93 0.29 19.67 10.26
N TYR A 94 -0.60 20.66 10.27
CA TYR A 94 -2.04 20.44 10.33
C TYR A 94 -2.55 19.73 9.07
N ILE A 95 -2.04 20.12 7.89
CA ILE A 95 -2.42 19.52 6.59
C ILE A 95 -1.93 18.09 6.54
N GLY A 96 -0.69 17.83 6.97
CA GLY A 96 -0.11 16.48 7.03
C GLY A 96 -0.88 15.54 7.97
N ALA A 97 -1.16 15.99 9.18
CA ALA A 97 -1.94 15.21 10.14
C ALA A 97 -3.37 14.94 9.64
N LYS A 98 -4.00 15.90 8.96
CA LYS A 98 -5.32 15.74 8.34
C LYS A 98 -5.27 14.73 7.19
N ALA A 99 -4.24 14.77 6.34
CA ALA A 99 -4.03 13.82 5.25
C ALA A 99 -3.88 12.39 5.79
N LEU A 100 -3.04 12.18 6.79
CA LEU A 100 -2.87 10.87 7.45
C LEU A 100 -4.18 10.35 8.05
N LYS A 101 -4.92 11.21 8.76
CA LYS A 101 -6.24 10.85 9.31
C LYS A 101 -7.23 10.47 8.21
N ASN A 102 -7.31 11.24 7.14
CA ASN A 102 -8.22 10.95 6.02
C ASN A 102 -7.84 9.64 5.31
N SER A 103 -6.55 9.37 5.15
CA SER A 103 -6.05 8.11 4.59
C SER A 103 -6.43 6.89 5.45
N ALA A 104 -6.28 7.01 6.77
CA ALA A 104 -6.70 5.95 7.69
C ALA A 104 -8.23 5.73 7.64
N ILE A 105 -9.02 6.81 7.58
CA ILE A 105 -10.48 6.73 7.41
C ILE A 105 -10.83 6.04 6.10
N ALA A 106 -10.17 6.37 4.99
CA ALA A 106 -10.41 5.75 3.69
C ALA A 106 -10.18 4.23 3.72
N ILE A 107 -9.11 3.76 4.35
CA ILE A 107 -8.81 2.33 4.51
C ILE A 107 -9.90 1.64 5.35
N VAL A 108 -10.28 2.24 6.48
CA VAL A 108 -11.33 1.68 7.37
C VAL A 108 -12.68 1.63 6.66
N LEU A 109 -13.06 2.68 5.94
CA LEU A 109 -14.28 2.70 5.15
C LEU A 109 -14.26 1.64 4.05
N SER A 110 -13.12 1.45 3.37
CA SER A 110 -12.96 0.39 2.37
C SER A 110 -13.24 -0.99 2.98
N PHE A 111 -12.69 -1.29 4.15
CA PHE A 111 -12.97 -2.55 4.85
C PHE A 111 -14.43 -2.70 5.23
N LEU A 112 -15.06 -1.64 5.72
CA LEU A 112 -16.49 -1.66 6.07
C LEU A 112 -17.34 -1.98 4.85
N PHE A 113 -17.12 -1.29 3.73
CA PHE A 113 -17.85 -1.54 2.48
C PHE A 113 -17.63 -2.95 1.96
N ILE A 114 -16.40 -3.48 2.04
CA ILE A 114 -16.07 -4.85 1.65
C ILE A 114 -16.85 -5.85 2.50
N VAL A 115 -16.88 -5.69 3.83
CA VAL A 115 -17.64 -6.59 4.72
C VAL A 115 -19.13 -6.53 4.40
N VAL A 116 -19.69 -5.34 4.21
CA VAL A 116 -21.11 -5.16 3.86
C VAL A 116 -21.41 -5.83 2.52
N TYR A 117 -20.59 -5.59 1.50
CA TYR A 117 -20.75 -6.19 0.18
C TYR A 117 -20.70 -7.73 0.24
N ILE A 118 -19.69 -8.30 0.89
CA ILE A 118 -19.55 -9.76 1.02
C ILE A 118 -20.71 -10.34 1.83
N ARG A 119 -21.14 -9.68 2.91
CA ARG A 119 -22.28 -10.10 3.71
C ARG A 119 -23.56 -10.23 2.86
N LEU A 120 -23.84 -9.23 2.03
CA LEU A 120 -25.02 -9.19 1.18
C LEU A 120 -24.90 -10.21 0.03
N ARG A 121 -23.75 -10.22 -0.65
CA ARG A 121 -23.53 -11.03 -1.86
C ARG A 121 -23.38 -12.53 -1.57
N PHE A 122 -22.78 -12.87 -0.42
CA PHE A 122 -22.45 -14.25 -0.03
C PHE A 122 -23.14 -14.68 1.27
N ALA A 123 -24.35 -14.22 1.50
CA ALA A 123 -25.15 -14.57 2.68
C ALA A 123 -25.29 -16.11 2.84
N ALA A 124 -25.40 -16.85 1.72
CA ALA A 124 -25.46 -18.30 1.70
C ALA A 124 -24.20 -18.98 2.26
N LEU A 125 -23.03 -18.39 2.15
CA LEU A 125 -21.76 -18.93 2.69
C LEU A 125 -21.49 -18.50 4.15
N GLY A 126 -22.46 -17.89 4.82
CA GLY A 126 -22.26 -17.33 6.15
C GLY A 126 -21.76 -15.90 6.13
N GLY A 127 -22.19 -15.12 5.16
CA GLY A 127 -21.86 -13.73 4.78
C GLY A 127 -20.98 -12.91 5.71
N LEU A 128 -21.31 -12.79 7.01
CA LEU A 128 -20.49 -12.03 7.95
C LEU A 128 -19.14 -12.70 8.22
N ALA A 129 -19.13 -14.02 8.44
CA ALA A 129 -17.88 -14.75 8.67
C ALA A 129 -16.96 -14.70 7.45
N SER A 130 -17.52 -14.86 6.24
CA SER A 130 -16.78 -14.72 4.99
C SER A 130 -16.24 -13.30 4.80
N GLY A 131 -17.01 -12.27 5.16
CA GLY A 131 -16.56 -10.89 5.12
C GLY A 131 -15.39 -10.60 6.08
N VAL A 132 -15.49 -11.08 7.30
CA VAL A 132 -14.40 -10.93 8.29
C VAL A 132 -13.14 -11.68 7.86
N THR A 133 -13.28 -12.91 7.33
CA THR A 133 -12.12 -13.67 6.82
C THR A 133 -11.43 -12.95 5.65
N ALA A 134 -12.21 -12.35 4.75
CA ALA A 134 -11.66 -11.55 3.66
C ALA A 134 -10.89 -10.33 4.18
N VAL A 135 -11.42 -9.62 5.18
CA VAL A 135 -10.72 -8.46 5.78
C VAL A 135 -9.43 -8.88 6.49
N ILE A 136 -9.42 -10.02 7.19
CA ILE A 136 -8.18 -10.54 7.81
C ILE A 136 -7.11 -10.78 6.74
N ALA A 137 -7.48 -11.35 5.60
CA ALA A 137 -6.56 -11.55 4.49
C ALA A 137 -6.06 -10.22 3.92
N LEU A 138 -6.93 -9.21 3.77
CA LEU A 138 -6.53 -7.87 3.32
C LEU A 138 -5.61 -7.15 4.31
N VAL A 139 -5.84 -7.30 5.61
CA VAL A 139 -4.93 -6.78 6.65
C VAL A 139 -3.55 -7.40 6.53
N HIS A 140 -3.47 -8.71 6.30
CA HIS A 140 -2.21 -9.39 6.03
C HIS A 140 -1.48 -8.81 4.81
N ASP A 141 -2.19 -8.55 3.70
CA ASP A 141 -1.61 -7.96 2.50
C ASP A 141 -1.06 -6.54 2.76
N ILE A 142 -1.79 -5.72 3.53
CA ILE A 142 -1.33 -4.39 3.93
C ILE A 142 -0.07 -4.47 4.81
N LEU A 143 -0.01 -5.43 5.73
CA LEU A 143 1.18 -5.62 6.56
C LEU A 143 2.41 -5.94 5.72
N ILE A 144 2.27 -6.74 4.67
CA ILE A 144 3.39 -7.04 3.76
C ILE A 144 3.82 -5.79 2.99
N VAL A 145 2.87 -4.99 2.48
CA VAL A 145 3.20 -3.69 1.87
C VAL A 145 3.97 -2.81 2.85
N LEU A 146 3.50 -2.75 4.09
CA LEU A 146 4.17 -2.00 5.15
C LEU A 146 5.61 -2.48 5.39
N PHE A 147 5.82 -3.81 5.42
CA PHE A 147 7.16 -4.40 5.53
C PHE A 147 8.04 -4.07 4.34
N ILE A 148 7.49 -4.06 3.12
CA ILE A 148 8.22 -3.67 1.91
C ILE A 148 8.71 -2.22 2.02
N PHE A 149 7.85 -1.28 2.44
CA PHE A 149 8.25 0.11 2.71
C PHE A 149 9.36 0.18 3.78
N GLY A 150 9.30 -0.66 4.81
CA GLY A 150 10.32 -0.76 5.85
C GLY A 150 11.67 -1.27 5.35
N ILE A 151 11.66 -2.37 4.58
CA ILE A 151 12.87 -3.01 4.05
C ILE A 151 13.60 -2.09 3.07
N PHE A 152 12.88 -1.49 2.14
CA PHE A 152 13.45 -0.57 1.14
C PHE A 152 13.66 0.84 1.68
N ARG A 153 13.33 1.09 2.97
CA ARG A 153 13.44 2.39 3.65
C ARG A 153 12.70 3.51 2.93
N ILE A 154 11.63 3.18 2.22
CA ILE A 154 10.77 4.15 1.56
C ILE A 154 9.96 4.89 2.63
N PRO A 155 9.92 6.23 2.62
CA PRO A 155 9.09 6.97 3.55
C PRO A 155 7.62 6.72 3.28
N VAL A 156 6.82 6.59 4.34
CA VAL A 156 5.36 6.42 4.24
C VAL A 156 4.75 7.76 3.85
N ASN A 157 4.21 7.83 2.64
CA ASN A 157 3.62 9.00 2.01
C ASN A 157 2.33 8.63 1.26
N ASP A 158 1.82 9.50 0.41
CA ASP A 158 0.63 9.27 -0.41
C ASP A 158 0.75 8.03 -1.30
N ALA A 159 1.98 7.70 -1.78
CA ALA A 159 2.21 6.49 -2.55
C ALA A 159 1.89 5.23 -1.75
N PHE A 160 2.18 5.19 -0.43
CA PHE A 160 1.79 4.08 0.43
C PHE A 160 0.27 3.89 0.45
N VAL A 161 -0.50 4.98 0.58
CA VAL A 161 -1.97 4.91 0.59
C VAL A 161 -2.49 4.43 -0.75
N ALA A 162 -1.96 4.97 -1.85
CA ALA A 162 -2.35 4.59 -3.21
C ALA A 162 -2.04 3.11 -3.49
N VAL A 163 -0.84 2.61 -3.16
CA VAL A 163 -0.47 1.20 -3.30
C VAL A 163 -1.36 0.31 -2.45
N THR A 164 -1.60 0.69 -1.19
CA THR A 164 -2.45 -0.07 -0.27
C THR A 164 -3.87 -0.22 -0.82
N LEU A 165 -4.51 0.87 -1.25
CA LEU A 165 -5.85 0.83 -1.82
C LEU A 165 -5.91 0.03 -3.13
N THR A 166 -4.86 0.12 -3.95
CA THR A 166 -4.75 -0.64 -5.19
C THR A 166 -4.67 -2.15 -4.90
N ILE A 167 -3.83 -2.55 -3.95
CA ILE A 167 -3.68 -3.97 -3.55
C ILE A 167 -4.96 -4.49 -2.92
N ILE A 168 -5.65 -3.70 -2.08
CA ILE A 168 -6.97 -4.06 -1.55
C ILE A 168 -7.94 -4.36 -2.69
N GLY A 169 -7.96 -3.51 -3.74
CA GLY A 169 -8.84 -3.69 -4.89
C GLY A 169 -8.57 -4.97 -5.69
N TYR A 170 -7.31 -5.32 -5.91
CA TYR A 170 -6.94 -6.58 -6.58
C TYR A 170 -7.25 -7.79 -5.73
N SER A 171 -6.83 -7.76 -4.50
CA SER A 171 -6.94 -8.84 -3.55
C SER A 171 -8.39 -9.22 -3.26
N ILE A 172 -9.29 -8.24 -3.14
CA ILE A 172 -10.71 -8.51 -2.97
C ILE A 172 -11.35 -9.11 -4.21
N ASN A 173 -10.91 -8.72 -5.41
CA ASN A 173 -11.43 -9.28 -6.66
C ASN A 173 -11.21 -10.80 -6.72
N ASP A 174 -10.02 -11.30 -6.40
CA ASP A 174 -9.71 -12.73 -6.35
C ASP A 174 -10.53 -13.45 -5.27
N THR A 175 -10.70 -12.84 -4.11
CA THR A 175 -11.52 -13.38 -3.03
C THR A 175 -12.99 -13.52 -3.46
N ILE A 176 -13.53 -12.54 -4.17
CA ILE A 176 -14.91 -12.57 -4.69
C ILE A 176 -15.09 -13.71 -5.69
N VAL A 177 -14.14 -13.88 -6.60
CA VAL A 177 -14.18 -14.97 -7.60
C VAL A 177 -14.17 -16.33 -6.94
N LEU A 178 -13.29 -16.54 -5.96
CA LEU A 178 -13.26 -17.79 -5.18
C LEU A 178 -14.56 -18.04 -4.43
N TYR A 179 -15.10 -17.01 -3.76
CA TYR A 179 -16.36 -17.15 -3.03
C TYR A 179 -17.57 -17.44 -3.94
N ASP A 180 -17.57 -16.85 -5.14
CA ASP A 180 -18.62 -17.11 -6.13
C ASP A 180 -18.56 -18.57 -6.60
N ARG A 181 -17.37 -19.10 -6.82
CA ARG A 181 -17.17 -20.50 -7.20
C ARG A 181 -17.56 -21.48 -6.10
N ILE A 182 -17.16 -21.21 -4.86
CA ILE A 182 -17.59 -22.02 -3.69
C ILE A 182 -19.11 -22.00 -3.55
N ARG A 183 -19.76 -20.85 -3.79
CA ARG A 183 -21.21 -20.71 -3.73
C ARG A 183 -21.90 -21.54 -4.82
N GLU A 184 -21.38 -21.54 -6.04
CA GLU A 184 -21.89 -22.30 -7.17
C GLU A 184 -21.84 -23.81 -6.87
N HIS A 185 -20.69 -24.34 -6.47
CA HIS A 185 -20.53 -25.74 -6.10
C HIS A 185 -21.44 -26.14 -4.94
N ARG A 186 -21.59 -25.24 -3.96
CA ARG A 186 -22.50 -25.50 -2.84
C ARG A 186 -23.98 -25.64 -3.27
N SER A 187 -24.41 -24.90 -4.29
CA SER A 187 -25.77 -25.01 -4.82
C SER A 187 -25.98 -26.27 -5.62
N ASN A 188 -24.95 -26.77 -6.31
CA ASN A 188 -25.02 -27.90 -7.24
C ASN A 188 -24.71 -29.24 -6.59
N MET A 189 -23.89 -29.28 -5.54
CA MET A 189 -23.55 -30.53 -4.86
C MET A 189 -24.60 -30.97 -3.86
N LYS A 190 -25.03 -32.21 -3.99
CA LYS A 190 -25.93 -32.90 -3.03
C LYS A 190 -25.26 -32.90 -1.65
N LYS A 191 -25.97 -32.47 -0.63
CA LYS A 191 -25.84 -32.39 0.85
C LYS A 191 -24.65 -33.06 1.61
N LYS A 192 -23.63 -33.64 0.96
CA LYS A 192 -22.57 -34.43 1.64
C LYS A 192 -21.19 -33.79 1.70
N SER A 193 -20.91 -32.74 0.88
CA SER A 193 -19.57 -32.14 0.82
C SER A 193 -19.25 -31.27 2.04
N THR A 194 -18.03 -31.38 2.52
CA THR A 194 -17.49 -30.53 3.57
C THR A 194 -17.12 -29.14 3.01
N LEU A 195 -17.06 -28.12 3.87
CA LEU A 195 -16.63 -26.80 3.43
C LEU A 195 -15.18 -26.82 2.91
N ALA A 196 -14.33 -27.66 3.49
CA ALA A 196 -12.94 -27.81 3.06
C ALA A 196 -12.85 -28.34 1.61
N GLU A 197 -13.63 -29.35 1.25
CA GLU A 197 -13.69 -29.85 -0.13
C GLU A 197 -14.19 -28.78 -1.12
N LEU A 198 -15.19 -27.99 -0.73
CA LEU A 198 -15.70 -26.91 -1.57
C LEU A 198 -14.66 -25.79 -1.79
N VAL A 199 -13.87 -25.48 -0.76
CA VAL A 199 -12.78 -24.52 -0.86
C VAL A 199 -11.66 -25.03 -1.77
N ASP A 200 -11.30 -26.31 -1.63
CA ASP A 200 -10.24 -26.95 -2.43
C ASP A 200 -10.62 -26.98 -3.91
N ILE A 201 -11.84 -27.44 -4.24
CA ILE A 201 -12.36 -27.43 -5.60
C ILE A 201 -12.42 -25.99 -6.15
N GLY A 202 -13.00 -25.06 -5.40
CA GLY A 202 -13.11 -23.66 -5.83
C GLY A 202 -11.75 -23.01 -6.09
N THR A 203 -10.76 -23.28 -5.22
CA THR A 203 -9.40 -22.78 -5.39
C THR A 203 -8.73 -23.36 -6.63
N THR A 204 -8.86 -24.68 -6.85
CA THR A 204 -8.27 -25.34 -8.02
C THR A 204 -8.84 -24.81 -9.33
N GLU A 205 -10.16 -24.61 -9.40
CA GLU A 205 -10.82 -24.11 -10.60
C GLU A 205 -10.54 -22.61 -10.88
N THR A 206 -10.32 -21.81 -9.84
CA THR A 206 -10.00 -20.37 -10.00
C THR A 206 -8.52 -20.09 -10.17
N LEU A 207 -7.65 -21.08 -9.89
CA LEU A 207 -6.19 -20.93 -9.85
C LEU A 207 -5.63 -20.35 -11.14
N GLN A 208 -6.02 -20.88 -12.30
CA GLN A 208 -5.52 -20.42 -13.59
C GLN A 208 -5.90 -18.95 -13.85
N ARG A 209 -7.12 -18.55 -13.47
CA ARG A 209 -7.56 -17.16 -13.60
C ARG A 209 -6.75 -16.25 -12.67
N SER A 210 -6.57 -16.62 -11.41
CA SER A 210 -5.79 -15.84 -10.44
C SER A 210 -4.34 -15.68 -10.89
N ILE A 211 -3.70 -16.76 -11.40
CA ILE A 211 -2.34 -16.69 -11.94
C ILE A 211 -2.26 -15.74 -13.15
N ASN A 212 -3.20 -15.84 -14.09
CA ASN A 212 -3.21 -14.96 -15.26
C ASN A 212 -3.41 -13.49 -14.88
N THR A 213 -4.33 -13.22 -13.93
CA THR A 213 -4.57 -11.85 -13.42
C THR A 213 -3.33 -11.32 -12.71
N ALA A 214 -2.74 -12.10 -11.82
CA ALA A 214 -1.51 -11.72 -11.12
C ALA A 214 -0.36 -11.45 -12.10
N PHE A 215 -0.18 -12.31 -13.12
CA PHE A 215 0.85 -12.12 -14.12
C PHE A 215 0.68 -10.80 -14.89
N THR A 216 -0.53 -10.47 -15.33
CA THR A 216 -0.79 -9.21 -16.03
C THR A 216 -0.53 -7.99 -15.15
N VAL A 217 -0.94 -8.03 -13.87
CA VAL A 217 -0.71 -6.93 -12.94
C VAL A 217 0.78 -6.77 -12.62
N VAL A 218 1.50 -7.87 -12.36
CA VAL A 218 2.95 -7.86 -12.14
C VAL A 218 3.67 -7.32 -13.37
N LEU A 219 3.28 -7.73 -14.58
CA LEU A 219 3.87 -7.24 -15.84
C LEU A 219 3.65 -5.72 -15.99
N CYS A 220 2.45 -5.22 -15.76
CA CYS A 220 2.17 -3.78 -15.81
C CYS A 220 2.98 -3.01 -14.76
N ALA A 221 3.01 -3.48 -13.51
CA ALA A 221 3.79 -2.86 -12.44
C ALA A 221 5.29 -2.88 -12.75
N PHE A 222 5.80 -3.96 -13.34
CA PHE A 222 7.19 -4.08 -13.77
C PHE A 222 7.53 -3.08 -14.89
N ILE A 223 6.67 -2.92 -15.89
CA ILE A 223 6.89 -1.93 -16.95
C ILE A 223 6.95 -0.52 -16.37
N ILE A 224 5.99 -0.16 -15.49
CA ILE A 224 5.98 1.14 -14.82
C ILE A 224 7.28 1.33 -14.00
N PHE A 225 7.70 0.31 -13.28
CA PHE A 225 8.94 0.35 -12.49
C PHE A 225 10.16 0.57 -13.39
N VAL A 226 10.32 -0.20 -14.47
CA VAL A 226 11.45 -0.05 -15.41
C VAL A 226 11.48 1.36 -16.01
N VAL A 227 10.33 1.84 -16.49
CA VAL A 227 10.21 3.20 -17.04
C VAL A 227 10.59 4.24 -15.99
N SER A 228 10.09 4.12 -14.77
CA SER A 228 10.39 5.07 -13.69
C SER A 228 11.87 5.11 -13.31
N VAL A 229 12.54 3.96 -13.34
CA VAL A 229 13.99 3.88 -13.07
C VAL A 229 14.80 4.46 -14.21
N VAL A 230 14.45 4.12 -15.47
CA VAL A 230 15.14 4.64 -16.67
C VAL A 230 15.05 6.16 -16.75
N TYR A 231 13.85 6.71 -16.50
CA TYR A 231 13.63 8.16 -16.53
C TYR A 231 13.88 8.84 -15.18
N ARG A 232 14.40 8.13 -14.18
CA ARG A 232 14.74 8.64 -12.82
C ARG A 232 13.59 9.39 -12.14
N MET A 233 12.38 8.88 -12.30
CA MET A 233 11.16 9.47 -11.73
C MET A 233 10.93 8.93 -10.31
N GLU A 234 11.58 9.50 -9.31
CA GLU A 234 11.57 9.00 -7.92
C GLU A 234 10.16 8.80 -7.35
N SER A 235 9.25 9.74 -7.59
CA SER A 235 7.86 9.63 -7.09
C SER A 235 7.15 8.40 -7.65
N ILE A 236 7.36 8.08 -8.94
CA ILE A 236 6.78 6.91 -9.58
C ILE A 236 7.51 5.63 -9.13
N THR A 237 8.82 5.69 -8.91
CA THR A 237 9.60 4.56 -8.40
C THR A 237 9.14 4.18 -6.99
N ASN A 238 8.91 5.17 -6.11
CA ASN A 238 8.42 4.96 -4.75
C ASN A 238 7.00 4.37 -4.70
N PHE A 239 6.22 4.52 -5.77
CA PHE A 239 4.92 3.88 -5.94
C PHE A 239 5.03 2.50 -6.60
N SER A 240 5.79 2.40 -7.71
CA SER A 240 5.82 1.20 -8.56
C SER A 240 6.58 0.04 -7.93
N LEU A 241 7.65 0.28 -7.17
CA LEU A 241 8.42 -0.76 -6.50
C LEU A 241 7.59 -1.51 -5.45
N PRO A 242 6.91 -0.84 -4.50
CA PRO A 242 6.04 -1.53 -3.55
C PRO A 242 4.82 -2.17 -4.22
N LEU A 243 4.28 -1.56 -5.29
CA LEU A 243 3.19 -2.14 -6.05
C LEU A 243 3.62 -3.44 -6.72
N LEU A 244 4.79 -3.47 -7.35
CA LEU A 244 5.36 -4.66 -7.97
C LEU A 244 5.54 -5.79 -6.95
N ALA A 245 6.17 -5.50 -5.80
CA ALA A 245 6.42 -6.48 -4.77
C ALA A 245 5.12 -6.97 -4.10
N GLY A 246 4.15 -6.09 -3.87
CA GLY A 246 2.84 -6.43 -3.34
C GLY A 246 2.00 -7.26 -4.31
N SER A 247 2.06 -6.95 -5.61
CA SER A 247 1.37 -7.72 -6.66
C SER A 247 1.96 -9.12 -6.82
N PHE A 248 3.28 -9.28 -6.63
CA PHE A 248 3.93 -10.59 -6.64
C PHE A 248 3.46 -11.48 -5.48
N GLN A 249 3.23 -10.88 -4.31
CA GLN A 249 2.65 -11.59 -3.17
C GLN A 249 1.22 -12.08 -3.45
N ASP A 250 0.41 -11.26 -4.12
CA ASP A 250 -0.96 -11.62 -4.47
C ASP A 250 -1.01 -12.87 -5.39
N ALA A 251 0.00 -13.07 -6.23
CA ALA A 251 0.18 -14.28 -7.03
C ALA A 251 0.31 -15.58 -6.18
N THR A 252 0.80 -15.47 -4.94
CA THR A 252 0.94 -16.61 -4.01
C THR A 252 -0.31 -16.86 -3.16
N ARG A 253 -1.27 -15.97 -3.20
CA ARG A 253 -2.48 -15.97 -2.39
C ARG A 253 -3.42 -17.18 -2.59
N PRO A 254 -3.61 -17.73 -3.80
CA PRO A 254 -4.41 -18.93 -3.99
C PRO A 254 -3.97 -20.10 -3.10
N PHE A 255 -2.71 -20.14 -2.70
CA PHE A 255 -2.18 -21.15 -1.79
C PHE A 255 -2.42 -20.81 -0.30
N ALA A 256 -2.55 -19.53 0.05
CA ALA A 256 -2.76 -19.09 1.43
C ALA A 256 -4.25 -19.05 1.83
N LEU A 257 -5.14 -18.73 0.91
CA LEU A 257 -6.60 -18.63 1.13
C LEU A 257 -7.25 -19.89 1.69
N PRO A 258 -6.92 -21.12 1.22
CA PRO A 258 -7.48 -22.35 1.80
C PRO A 258 -7.15 -22.50 3.28
N VAL A 259 -5.95 -22.10 3.70
CA VAL A 259 -5.52 -22.16 5.10
C VAL A 259 -6.33 -21.17 5.94
N LEU A 260 -6.51 -19.94 5.47
CA LEU A 260 -7.29 -18.89 6.15
C LEU A 260 -8.78 -19.26 6.20
N CYS A 261 -9.35 -19.77 5.12
CA CYS A 261 -10.73 -20.30 5.09
C CYS A 261 -10.92 -21.50 6.01
N GLY A 262 -9.92 -22.37 6.17
CA GLY A 262 -9.95 -23.50 7.10
C GLY A 262 -10.10 -23.06 8.56
N TYR A 263 -9.50 -21.96 8.96
CA TYR A 263 -9.67 -21.38 10.31
C TYR A 263 -11.07 -20.73 10.49
N GLY A 264 -11.56 -19.99 9.51
CA GLY A 264 -12.94 -19.45 9.50
C GLY A 264 -14.00 -20.55 9.33
N GLY A 265 -13.63 -21.62 8.63
CA GLY A 265 -14.50 -22.76 8.30
C GLY A 265 -15.08 -23.49 9.51
N LYS A 266 -14.34 -23.61 10.61
CA LYS A 266 -14.85 -24.23 11.84
C LYS A 266 -16.04 -23.47 12.44
N SER A 267 -16.03 -22.14 12.36
CA SER A 267 -17.17 -21.30 12.82
C SER A 267 -18.36 -21.41 11.88
N ILE A 268 -18.11 -21.44 10.59
CA ILE A 268 -19.11 -21.59 9.53
C ILE A 268 -19.73 -22.99 9.62
N GLU A 269 -18.94 -24.05 9.76
CA GLU A 269 -19.40 -25.44 9.89
C GLU A 269 -20.28 -25.63 11.13
N LYS A 270 -19.93 -24.99 12.26
CA LYS A 270 -20.73 -25.03 13.49
C LYS A 270 -22.12 -24.40 13.30
N LYS A 271 -22.20 -23.32 12.54
CA LYS A 271 -23.46 -22.66 12.17
C LYS A 271 -24.31 -23.58 11.25
N PHE A 272 -23.71 -24.24 10.26
CA PHE A 272 -24.40 -25.18 9.37
C PHE A 272 -24.89 -26.42 10.06
N ARG A 273 -24.15 -26.96 11.02
CA ARG A 273 -24.65 -28.09 11.83
C ARG A 273 -25.91 -27.69 12.61
N LYS A 274 -25.94 -26.50 13.19
CA LYS A 274 -27.12 -25.99 13.90
C LYS A 274 -28.31 -25.77 12.97
N GLU A 275 -28.12 -25.19 11.81
CA GLU A 275 -29.20 -24.98 10.82
C GLU A 275 -29.73 -26.30 10.27
N ARG A 276 -28.87 -27.29 10.04
CA ARG A 276 -29.29 -28.65 9.64
C ARG A 276 -30.08 -29.38 10.74
N GLN A 277 -29.68 -29.19 11.99
CA GLN A 277 -30.40 -29.77 13.13
C GLN A 277 -31.79 -29.15 13.29
N ALA A 278 -31.87 -27.82 13.25
CA ALA A 278 -33.14 -27.09 13.32
C ALA A 278 -34.11 -27.46 12.18
N LYS A 279 -33.57 -27.65 10.95
CA LYS A 279 -34.42 -28.07 9.81
C LYS A 279 -34.93 -29.49 9.93
N LYS A 280 -34.11 -30.43 10.44
CA LYS A 280 -34.56 -31.82 10.71
C LYS A 280 -35.58 -31.87 11.83
N GLU A 281 -35.52 -30.98 12.80
CA GLU A 281 -36.46 -30.90 13.90
C GLU A 281 -37.83 -30.35 13.44
N ASN A 282 -37.82 -29.38 12.51
CA ASN A 282 -39.06 -28.89 11.86
C ASN A 282 -39.69 -29.87 10.86
N GLU A 283 -38.91 -30.74 10.21
CA GLU A 283 -39.42 -31.78 9.30
C GLU A 283 -39.97 -33.01 10.06
N ARG A 284 -39.73 -33.08 11.38
CA ARG A 284 -40.24 -34.15 12.25
C ARG A 284 -41.51 -33.77 13.05
N LYS A 285 -41.85 -32.48 13.03
CA LYS A 285 -43.11 -31.94 13.57
C LYS A 285 -44.14 -31.81 12.46
#